data_453ccfa5f8b3c40d652f9885300f9366
#
_entry.id   453ccfa5f8b3c40d652f9885300f9366
#
_cell.length_a   1.000
_cell.length_b   1.000
_cell.length_c   1.000
_cell.angle_alpha   90.00
_cell.angle_beta   90.00
_cell.angle_gamma   90.00
#
_symmetry.space_group_name_H-M   'P 1'
#
loop_
_entity.id
_entity.type
_entity.pdbx_description
1 polymer ?
#
loop_
_entity_poly.entity_id
_entity_poly.type
_entity_poly.pdbx_seq_one_letter_code
_entity_poly.pdbx_strand_id
1 'polypeptide(L)'
;VVAADSIRRHHEGQVRPLHRTEDDGLVVRSVSRPVGRAGCYAPGGRAAYPSTVLMTAVPARVAGVGQVVLCVPPGPDGSVVDVTLAAAAVAGVDEVYAVGGAQAVAAMAFGTASIPQVDVIVGPGNVYVALAKREVAGLVGVPSAFAGPSEIVVIADDTVPATFAAIDMVVQAEHGPDGLALLVTWDEAVADAVVAEVVRLAEDSCRRDDVLATLASAGWGGRVDGPDEALAVSNAIAPEHLQ
;
A
#
# COMPACT_ATOMS: atom_id res chain seq x y z
N VAL A 1 -17.97 -2.87 -4.65
CA VAL A 1 -18.75 -1.66 -5.01
C VAL A 1 -18.56 -0.60 -3.93
N VAL A 2 -18.99 -0.80 -2.68
CA VAL A 2 -18.92 0.21 -1.61
C VAL A 2 -17.52 0.82 -1.45
N ALA A 3 -16.48 0.00 -1.33
CA ALA A 3 -15.09 0.47 -1.21
C ALA A 3 -14.66 1.29 -2.44
N ALA A 4 -14.97 0.85 -3.65
CA ALA A 4 -14.66 1.58 -4.88
C ALA A 4 -15.32 2.96 -4.91
N ASP A 5 -16.59 3.05 -4.47
CA ASP A 5 -17.32 4.32 -4.41
C ASP A 5 -16.74 5.28 -3.37
N SER A 6 -16.28 4.75 -2.22
CA SER A 6 -15.61 5.56 -1.20
C SER A 6 -14.26 6.09 -1.68
N ILE A 7 -13.45 5.25 -2.33
CA ILE A 7 -12.18 5.64 -2.95
C ILE A 7 -12.43 6.70 -4.03
N ARG A 8 -13.43 6.51 -4.88
CA ARG A 8 -13.79 7.47 -5.93
C ARG A 8 -14.13 8.84 -5.36
N ARG A 9 -15.05 8.91 -4.39
CA ARG A 9 -15.45 10.18 -3.74
C ARG A 9 -14.26 10.91 -3.11
N HIS A 10 -13.35 10.15 -2.46
CA HIS A 10 -12.15 10.73 -1.89
C HIS A 10 -11.26 11.39 -2.96
N HIS A 11 -10.99 10.67 -4.04
CA HIS A 11 -10.09 11.16 -5.09
C HIS A 11 -10.72 12.22 -6.00
N GLU A 12 -12.05 12.26 -6.15
CA GLU A 12 -12.74 13.37 -6.82
C GLU A 12 -12.42 14.72 -6.17
N GLY A 13 -12.29 14.76 -4.85
CA GLY A 13 -11.86 15.95 -4.10
C GLY A 13 -10.39 16.34 -4.31
N GLN A 14 -9.57 15.45 -4.88
CA GLN A 14 -8.15 15.71 -5.14
C GLN A 14 -7.87 16.19 -6.58
N VAL A 15 -8.86 16.14 -7.45
CA VAL A 15 -8.70 16.64 -8.82
C VAL A 15 -8.47 18.15 -8.79
N ARG A 16 -7.29 18.56 -9.24
CA ARG A 16 -6.90 19.98 -9.22
C ARG A 16 -7.63 20.74 -10.32
N PRO A 17 -8.41 21.81 -9.99
CA PRO A 17 -8.99 22.67 -10.99
C PRO A 17 -7.90 23.48 -11.71
N LEU A 18 -8.23 23.99 -12.88
CA LEU A 18 -7.38 24.96 -13.57
C LEU A 18 -7.15 26.16 -12.65
N HIS A 19 -5.89 26.47 -12.39
CA HIS A 19 -5.50 27.65 -11.64
C HIS A 19 -4.94 28.70 -12.60
N ARG A 20 -5.43 29.95 -12.47
CA ARG A 20 -5.00 31.08 -13.25
C ARG A 20 -4.59 32.23 -12.35
N THR A 21 -3.39 32.72 -12.52
CA THR A 21 -2.90 33.94 -11.89
C THR A 21 -2.63 35.01 -12.97
N GLU A 22 -2.88 36.25 -12.63
CA GLU A 22 -2.59 37.40 -13.50
C GLU A 22 -1.93 38.51 -12.66
N ASP A 23 -0.76 38.93 -13.07
CA ASP A 23 0.01 39.97 -12.40
C ASP A 23 0.78 40.78 -13.45
N ASP A 24 0.65 42.12 -13.42
CA ASP A 24 1.31 43.06 -14.29
C ASP A 24 1.31 42.68 -15.79
N GLY A 25 0.15 42.21 -16.28
CA GLY A 25 -0.04 41.77 -17.66
C GLY A 25 0.49 40.37 -17.98
N LEU A 26 1.12 39.69 -17.02
CA LEU A 26 1.53 38.29 -17.13
C LEU A 26 0.38 37.38 -16.70
N VAL A 27 0.01 36.40 -17.54
CA VAL A 27 -1.00 35.41 -17.24
C VAL A 27 -0.33 34.03 -17.14
N VAL A 28 -0.39 33.41 -15.95
CA VAL A 28 0.07 32.05 -15.71
C VAL A 28 -1.12 31.13 -15.53
N ARG A 29 -1.13 30.00 -16.23
CA ARG A 29 -2.17 28.98 -16.13
C ARG A 29 -1.51 27.64 -15.73
N SER A 30 -1.91 27.09 -14.60
CA SER A 30 -1.53 25.73 -14.17
C SER A 30 -2.62 24.75 -14.58
N VAL A 31 -2.27 23.83 -15.45
CA VAL A 31 -3.20 22.85 -16.03
C VAL A 31 -2.71 21.45 -15.69
N SER A 32 -3.56 20.64 -15.05
CA SER A 32 -3.35 19.20 -14.88
C SER A 32 -4.06 18.45 -16.01
N ARG A 33 -3.36 17.51 -16.62
CA ARG A 33 -3.94 16.64 -17.66
C ARG A 33 -3.68 15.18 -17.30
N PRO A 34 -4.67 14.28 -17.53
CA PRO A 34 -4.43 12.85 -17.37
C PRO A 34 -3.38 12.37 -18.39
N VAL A 35 -2.68 11.32 -18.02
CA VAL A 35 -1.86 10.54 -18.96
C VAL A 35 -2.78 9.70 -19.87
N GLY A 36 -2.27 9.24 -21.01
CA GLY A 36 -3.05 8.41 -21.92
C GLY A 36 -3.30 7.01 -21.40
N ARG A 37 -2.27 6.38 -20.81
CA ARG A 37 -2.32 4.98 -20.35
C ARG A 37 -1.60 4.81 -19.02
N ALA A 38 -2.28 4.24 -18.03
CA ALA A 38 -1.72 3.93 -16.70
C ALA A 38 -1.59 2.42 -16.50
N GLY A 39 -0.40 1.98 -16.07
CA GLY A 39 -0.11 0.63 -15.66
C GLY A 39 -0.24 0.48 -14.15
N CYS A 40 -1.20 -0.31 -13.70
CA CYS A 40 -1.38 -0.70 -12.31
C CYS A 40 -0.69 -2.04 -12.07
N TYR A 41 0.13 -2.13 -11.03
CA TYR A 41 0.70 -3.38 -10.57
C TYR A 41 0.03 -3.78 -9.26
N ALA A 42 -0.52 -4.98 -9.19
CA ALA A 42 -0.99 -5.57 -7.96
C ALA A 42 -0.12 -6.79 -7.61
N PRO A 43 0.35 -6.91 -6.36
CA PRO A 43 1.07 -8.12 -5.94
C PRO A 43 0.14 -9.34 -5.95
N GLY A 44 0.75 -10.52 -5.94
CA GLY A 44 0.06 -11.80 -5.90
C GLY A 44 0.97 -12.88 -5.32
N GLY A 45 0.48 -14.09 -5.26
CA GLY A 45 1.23 -15.28 -4.83
C GLY A 45 0.95 -15.68 -3.38
N ARG A 46 1.10 -14.79 -2.40
CA ARG A 46 0.78 -15.10 -0.97
C ARG A 46 -0.69 -14.90 -0.64
N ALA A 47 -1.30 -13.86 -1.21
CA ALA A 47 -2.71 -13.52 -1.03
C ALA A 47 -3.25 -12.80 -2.26
N ALA A 48 -4.57 -12.66 -2.38
CA ALA A 48 -5.20 -11.76 -3.32
C ALA A 48 -5.29 -10.35 -2.73
N TYR A 49 -5.01 -9.34 -3.55
CA TYR A 49 -5.00 -7.93 -3.12
C TYR A 49 -6.02 -7.08 -3.92
N PRO A 50 -7.33 -7.35 -3.79
CA PRO A 50 -8.36 -6.59 -4.50
C PRO A 50 -8.36 -5.11 -4.10
N SER A 51 -7.99 -4.78 -2.87
CA SER A 51 -7.84 -3.39 -2.40
C SER A 51 -6.79 -2.63 -3.20
N THR A 52 -5.63 -3.23 -3.48
CA THR A 52 -4.58 -2.62 -4.30
C THR A 52 -5.08 -2.29 -5.70
N VAL A 53 -5.88 -3.19 -6.30
CA VAL A 53 -6.49 -2.93 -7.62
C VAL A 53 -7.40 -1.70 -7.55
N LEU A 54 -8.28 -1.63 -6.53
CA LEU A 54 -9.18 -0.48 -6.36
C LEU A 54 -8.40 0.81 -6.09
N MET A 55 -7.40 0.76 -5.21
CA MET A 55 -6.61 1.93 -4.80
C MET A 55 -5.69 2.46 -5.90
N THR A 56 -5.44 1.71 -6.95
CA THR A 56 -4.63 2.16 -8.10
C THR A 56 -5.48 2.52 -9.30
N ALA A 57 -6.44 1.67 -9.66
CA ALA A 57 -7.24 1.86 -10.86
C ALA A 57 -8.37 2.91 -10.70
N VAL A 58 -9.03 2.99 -9.55
CA VAL A 58 -10.09 3.99 -9.33
C VAL A 58 -9.54 5.42 -9.38
N PRO A 59 -8.41 5.77 -8.71
CA PRO A 59 -7.78 7.09 -8.87
C PRO A 59 -7.37 7.41 -10.31
N ALA A 60 -6.85 6.42 -11.06
CA ALA A 60 -6.54 6.62 -12.46
C ALA A 60 -7.78 7.00 -13.29
N ARG A 61 -8.91 6.35 -13.03
CA ARG A 61 -10.19 6.69 -13.68
C ARG A 61 -10.71 8.06 -13.26
N VAL A 62 -10.63 8.41 -11.98
CA VAL A 62 -11.00 9.74 -11.48
C VAL A 62 -10.14 10.84 -12.12
N ALA A 63 -8.85 10.58 -12.31
CA ALA A 63 -7.94 11.50 -13.01
C ALA A 63 -8.27 11.66 -14.50
N GLY A 64 -9.12 10.80 -15.08
CA GLY A 64 -9.50 10.85 -16.50
C GLY A 64 -8.55 10.09 -17.43
N VAL A 65 -7.76 9.14 -16.91
CA VAL A 65 -6.88 8.30 -17.72
C VAL A 65 -7.69 7.48 -18.71
N GLY A 66 -7.31 7.54 -19.99
CA GLY A 66 -8.04 6.90 -21.08
C GLY A 66 -7.99 5.37 -21.04
N GLN A 67 -6.82 4.81 -20.71
CA GLN A 67 -6.62 3.36 -20.61
C GLN A 67 -5.94 3.01 -19.28
N VAL A 68 -6.55 2.08 -18.55
CA VAL A 68 -6.02 1.57 -17.28
C VAL A 68 -5.80 0.08 -17.44
N VAL A 69 -4.55 -0.36 -17.28
CA VAL A 69 -4.17 -1.76 -17.39
C VAL A 69 -3.67 -2.29 -16.05
N LEU A 70 -3.88 -3.55 -15.80
CA LEU A 70 -3.47 -4.25 -14.59
C LEU A 70 -2.51 -5.39 -14.93
N CYS A 71 -1.32 -5.38 -14.33
CA CYS A 71 -0.45 -6.54 -14.28
C CYS A 71 -0.52 -7.16 -12.87
N VAL A 72 -0.74 -8.46 -12.81
CA VAL A 72 -0.82 -9.23 -11.56
C VAL A 72 -0.20 -10.62 -11.76
N PRO A 73 0.63 -11.11 -10.82
CA PRO A 73 1.18 -12.46 -10.91
C PRO A 73 0.06 -13.48 -10.98
N PRO A 74 0.14 -14.46 -11.90
CA PRO A 74 -0.81 -15.56 -11.94
C PRO A 74 -0.63 -16.52 -10.77
N GLY A 75 -1.67 -17.27 -10.48
CA GLY A 75 -1.62 -18.43 -9.59
C GLY A 75 -0.86 -19.61 -10.22
N PRO A 76 -0.71 -20.73 -9.49
CA PRO A 76 0.00 -21.92 -9.97
C PRO A 76 -0.60 -22.54 -11.25
N ASP A 77 -1.88 -22.31 -11.47
CA ASP A 77 -2.64 -22.76 -12.67
C ASP A 77 -2.54 -21.78 -13.85
N GLY A 78 -1.80 -20.68 -13.69
CA GLY A 78 -1.66 -19.61 -14.69
C GLY A 78 -2.83 -18.62 -14.72
N SER A 79 -3.84 -18.79 -13.88
CA SER A 79 -5.00 -17.91 -13.82
C SER A 79 -4.80 -16.74 -12.85
N VAL A 80 -5.57 -15.67 -13.04
CA VAL A 80 -5.71 -14.59 -12.06
C VAL A 80 -6.90 -14.89 -11.16
N VAL A 81 -6.72 -14.74 -9.85
CA VAL A 81 -7.75 -15.05 -8.85
C VAL A 81 -9.01 -14.23 -9.08
N ASP A 82 -10.19 -14.85 -9.00
CA ASP A 82 -11.50 -14.27 -9.32
C ASP A 82 -11.79 -12.95 -8.59
N VAL A 83 -11.43 -12.85 -7.30
CA VAL A 83 -11.65 -11.62 -6.54
C VAL A 83 -10.82 -10.44 -7.08
N THR A 84 -9.65 -10.69 -7.64
CA THR A 84 -8.81 -9.67 -8.31
C THR A 84 -9.46 -9.23 -9.63
N LEU A 85 -9.99 -10.17 -10.41
CA LEU A 85 -10.72 -9.88 -11.65
C LEU A 85 -12.01 -9.10 -11.36
N ALA A 86 -12.74 -9.46 -10.31
CA ALA A 86 -13.93 -8.73 -9.87
C ALA A 86 -13.58 -7.29 -9.45
N ALA A 87 -12.48 -7.08 -8.72
CA ALA A 87 -12.00 -5.75 -8.36
C ALA A 87 -11.59 -4.94 -9.60
N ALA A 88 -10.91 -5.55 -10.56
CA ALA A 88 -10.55 -4.92 -11.83
C ALA A 88 -11.79 -4.47 -12.61
N ALA A 89 -12.80 -5.32 -12.72
CA ALA A 89 -14.07 -4.99 -13.37
C ALA A 89 -14.80 -3.83 -12.67
N VAL A 90 -14.88 -3.84 -11.33
CA VAL A 90 -15.49 -2.76 -10.52
C VAL A 90 -14.73 -1.45 -10.66
N ALA A 91 -13.40 -1.50 -10.73
CA ALA A 91 -12.54 -0.33 -10.90
C ALA A 91 -12.53 0.21 -12.34
N GLY A 92 -13.07 -0.55 -13.30
CA GLY A 92 -13.09 -0.17 -14.70
C GLY A 92 -11.73 -0.36 -15.40
N VAL A 93 -10.96 -1.36 -15.02
CA VAL A 93 -9.72 -1.75 -15.71
C VAL A 93 -10.04 -2.26 -17.12
N ASP A 94 -9.32 -1.78 -18.13
CA ASP A 94 -9.56 -2.18 -19.54
C ASP A 94 -8.91 -3.50 -19.90
N GLU A 95 -7.71 -3.75 -19.36
CA GLU A 95 -6.90 -4.92 -19.72
C GLU A 95 -6.25 -5.51 -18.46
N VAL A 96 -6.27 -6.83 -18.33
CA VAL A 96 -5.59 -7.57 -17.26
C VAL A 96 -4.58 -8.52 -17.85
N TYR A 97 -3.34 -8.45 -17.38
CA TYR A 97 -2.25 -9.31 -17.79
C TYR A 97 -1.77 -10.18 -16.64
N ALA A 98 -1.77 -11.49 -16.85
CA ALA A 98 -1.31 -12.48 -15.89
C ALA A 98 0.23 -12.56 -15.88
N VAL A 99 0.88 -11.47 -15.46
CA VAL A 99 2.34 -11.34 -15.37
C VAL A 99 2.73 -10.53 -14.16
N GLY A 100 3.77 -10.94 -13.43
CA GLY A 100 4.24 -10.29 -12.21
C GLY A 100 5.74 -10.02 -12.25
N GLY A 101 6.26 -9.51 -11.13
CA GLY A 101 7.69 -9.26 -10.94
C GLY A 101 8.25 -8.13 -11.79
N ALA A 102 9.58 -8.10 -11.89
CA ALA A 102 10.30 -7.12 -12.72
C ALA A 102 9.90 -7.19 -14.20
N GLN A 103 9.51 -8.36 -14.67
CA GLN A 103 9.08 -8.59 -16.06
C GLN A 103 7.82 -7.79 -16.40
N ALA A 104 6.84 -7.74 -15.49
CA ALA A 104 5.64 -6.94 -15.65
C ALA A 104 5.98 -5.44 -15.75
N VAL A 105 6.86 -4.95 -14.88
CA VAL A 105 7.33 -3.56 -14.90
C VAL A 105 8.04 -3.24 -16.20
N ALA A 106 8.96 -4.09 -16.64
CA ALA A 106 9.68 -3.93 -17.91
C ALA A 106 8.71 -3.95 -19.11
N ALA A 107 7.75 -4.89 -19.13
CA ALA A 107 6.75 -4.99 -20.20
C ALA A 107 5.90 -3.70 -20.29
N MET A 108 5.45 -3.17 -19.16
CA MET A 108 4.70 -1.90 -19.13
C MET A 108 5.56 -0.70 -19.55
N ALA A 109 6.84 -0.66 -19.15
CA ALA A 109 7.72 0.48 -19.41
C ALA A 109 8.23 0.54 -20.84
N PHE A 110 8.59 -0.59 -21.44
CA PHE A 110 9.16 -0.64 -22.80
C PHE A 110 8.11 -0.98 -23.88
N GLY A 111 6.99 -1.56 -23.47
CA GLY A 111 6.06 -2.16 -24.39
C GLY A 111 6.53 -3.50 -24.93
N THR A 112 5.59 -4.34 -25.31
CA THR A 112 5.79 -5.64 -25.98
C THR A 112 4.73 -5.80 -27.05
N ALA A 113 4.78 -6.90 -27.79
CA ALA A 113 3.72 -7.23 -28.76
C ALA A 113 2.34 -7.39 -28.10
N SER A 114 2.29 -7.81 -26.81
CA SER A 114 1.05 -8.09 -26.10
C SER A 114 0.66 -6.98 -25.11
N ILE A 115 1.62 -6.25 -24.55
CA ILE A 115 1.41 -5.20 -23.54
C ILE A 115 1.96 -3.89 -24.10
N PRO A 116 1.10 -3.01 -24.63
CA PRO A 116 1.55 -1.69 -25.07
C PRO A 116 2.15 -0.87 -23.92
N GLN A 117 3.15 -0.04 -24.24
CA GLN A 117 3.80 0.84 -23.28
C GLN A 117 2.77 1.72 -22.56
N VAL A 118 3.04 1.99 -21.26
CA VAL A 118 2.26 2.90 -20.42
C VAL A 118 3.01 4.20 -20.17
N ASP A 119 2.30 5.25 -19.78
CA ASP A 119 2.90 6.54 -19.41
C ASP A 119 3.33 6.59 -17.95
N VAL A 120 2.65 5.81 -17.08
CA VAL A 120 2.89 5.77 -15.64
C VAL A 120 2.68 4.37 -15.09
N ILE A 121 3.52 3.95 -14.13
CA ILE A 121 3.40 2.67 -13.42
C ILE A 121 3.16 2.97 -11.94
N VAL A 122 2.05 2.45 -11.39
CA VAL A 122 1.64 2.60 -10.00
C VAL A 122 1.40 1.23 -9.35
N GLY A 123 1.33 1.21 -8.03
CA GLY A 123 1.06 0.00 -7.24
C GLY A 123 2.30 -0.55 -6.52
N PRO A 124 2.10 -1.21 -5.37
CA PRO A 124 3.17 -1.80 -4.56
C PRO A 124 3.70 -3.09 -5.17
N GLY A 125 4.87 -3.51 -4.72
CA GLY A 125 5.46 -4.80 -5.10
C GLY A 125 6.63 -5.14 -4.19
N ASN A 126 7.19 -6.34 -4.36
CA ASN A 126 8.38 -6.77 -3.64
C ASN A 126 9.63 -5.99 -4.09
N VAL A 127 10.77 -6.29 -3.46
CA VAL A 127 12.05 -5.63 -3.76
C VAL A 127 12.43 -5.65 -5.25
N TYR A 128 12.14 -6.74 -5.96
CA TYR A 128 12.42 -6.84 -7.41
C TYR A 128 11.55 -5.92 -8.24
N VAL A 129 10.28 -5.76 -7.87
CA VAL A 129 9.36 -4.79 -8.50
C VAL A 129 9.80 -3.36 -8.19
N ALA A 130 10.18 -3.08 -6.96
CA ALA A 130 10.68 -1.76 -6.55
C ALA A 130 11.97 -1.38 -7.32
N LEU A 131 12.92 -2.28 -7.41
CA LEU A 131 14.16 -2.09 -8.19
C LEU A 131 13.86 -1.89 -9.68
N ALA A 132 12.99 -2.71 -10.27
CA ALA A 132 12.60 -2.55 -11.66
C ALA A 132 11.92 -1.21 -11.92
N LYS A 133 11.02 -0.76 -11.02
CA LYS A 133 10.39 0.56 -11.10
C LYS A 133 11.43 1.69 -11.06
N ARG A 134 12.45 1.57 -10.22
CA ARG A 134 13.56 2.52 -10.17
C ARG A 134 14.34 2.59 -11.48
N GLU A 135 14.65 1.44 -12.08
CA GLU A 135 15.39 1.37 -13.35
C GLU A 135 14.64 2.01 -14.52
N VAL A 136 13.31 1.95 -14.52
CA VAL A 136 12.47 2.52 -15.59
C VAL A 136 11.96 3.93 -15.27
N ALA A 137 12.29 4.51 -14.09
CA ALA A 137 11.86 5.82 -13.64
C ALA A 137 12.47 6.91 -14.50
N GLY A 138 12.55 7.11 -15.57
CA GLY A 138 13.04 8.09 -16.53
C GLY A 138 12.45 7.85 -17.91
N LEU A 139 11.91 6.62 -18.10
CA LEU A 139 11.21 6.23 -19.31
C LEU A 139 9.69 6.43 -19.16
N VAL A 140 9.17 6.08 -17.99
CA VAL A 140 7.76 6.20 -17.61
C VAL A 140 7.64 6.89 -16.26
N GLY A 141 6.51 7.50 -15.97
CA GLY A 141 6.24 8.06 -14.65
C GLY A 141 6.20 6.95 -13.59
N VAL A 142 6.97 7.12 -12.53
CA VAL A 142 6.95 6.21 -11.36
C VAL A 142 6.84 7.06 -10.11
N PRO A 143 5.63 7.39 -9.66
CA PRO A 143 5.44 8.30 -8.52
C PRO A 143 5.88 7.69 -7.18
N SER A 144 5.96 6.35 -7.06
CA SER A 144 6.46 5.66 -5.89
C SER A 144 7.33 4.47 -6.29
N ALA A 145 8.65 4.68 -6.36
CA ALA A 145 9.62 3.63 -6.70
C ALA A 145 10.00 2.76 -5.49
N PHE A 146 9.99 3.32 -4.29
CA PHE A 146 10.32 2.63 -3.05
C PHE A 146 9.09 2.60 -2.13
N ALA A 147 8.64 1.39 -1.79
CA ALA A 147 8.01 1.14 -0.51
C ALA A 147 9.14 0.77 0.45
N GLY A 148 9.27 1.47 1.58
CA GLY A 148 10.06 1.02 2.71
C GLY A 148 9.48 -0.30 3.28
N PRO A 149 10.11 -0.90 4.29
CA PRO A 149 9.48 -1.94 5.08
C PRO A 149 8.18 -1.38 5.68
N SER A 150 7.15 -2.20 5.78
CA SER A 150 5.92 -1.80 6.47
C SER A 150 6.18 -1.78 7.97
N GLU A 151 5.90 -0.66 8.62
CA GLU A 151 6.18 -0.42 10.03
C GLU A 151 4.94 0.11 10.73
N ILE A 152 4.67 -0.38 11.93
CA ILE A 152 3.65 0.18 12.80
C ILE A 152 4.23 0.52 14.18
N VAL A 153 3.88 1.69 14.68
CA VAL A 153 4.01 2.05 16.09
C VAL A 153 2.60 2.18 16.67
N VAL A 154 2.32 1.40 17.69
CA VAL A 154 1.08 1.47 18.45
C VAL A 154 1.39 2.12 19.78
N ILE A 155 0.81 3.29 20.05
CA ILE A 155 0.86 3.97 21.35
C ILE A 155 -0.41 3.61 22.10
N ALA A 156 -0.31 2.90 23.21
CA ALA A 156 -1.47 2.44 23.95
C ALA A 156 -1.40 2.80 25.45
N ASP A 157 -2.57 3.10 26.00
CA ASP A 157 -2.80 3.28 27.43
C ASP A 157 -4.03 2.48 27.87
N ASP A 158 -4.52 2.69 29.08
CA ASP A 158 -5.66 2.00 29.66
C ASP A 158 -7.03 2.46 29.11
N THR A 159 -7.05 3.45 28.21
CA THR A 159 -8.31 3.98 27.63
C THR A 159 -8.89 3.12 26.53
N VAL A 160 -8.10 2.22 25.95
CA VAL A 160 -8.54 1.29 24.89
C VAL A 160 -8.32 -0.17 25.27
N PRO A 161 -9.17 -1.10 24.77
CA PRO A 161 -8.94 -2.52 24.98
C PRO A 161 -7.61 -2.98 24.39
N ALA A 162 -6.83 -3.75 25.15
CA ALA A 162 -5.54 -4.30 24.71
C ALA A 162 -5.64 -5.10 23.38
N THR A 163 -6.80 -5.71 23.13
CA THR A 163 -7.06 -6.45 21.89
C THR A 163 -6.97 -5.56 20.64
N PHE A 164 -7.31 -4.26 20.74
CA PHE A 164 -7.22 -3.36 19.57
C PHE A 164 -5.75 -3.07 19.22
N ALA A 165 -4.93 -2.74 20.21
CA ALA A 165 -3.49 -2.58 20.01
C ALA A 165 -2.84 -3.87 19.49
N ALA A 166 -3.23 -5.01 20.06
CA ALA A 166 -2.69 -6.31 19.65
C ALA A 166 -3.06 -6.69 18.22
N ILE A 167 -4.30 -6.41 17.78
CA ILE A 167 -4.74 -6.71 16.40
C ILE A 167 -3.91 -5.92 15.39
N ASP A 168 -3.62 -4.65 15.63
CA ASP A 168 -2.84 -3.81 14.73
C ASP A 168 -1.40 -4.34 14.59
N MET A 169 -0.80 -4.78 15.70
CA MET A 169 0.53 -5.41 15.69
C MET A 169 0.54 -6.74 14.92
N VAL A 170 -0.48 -7.60 15.10
CA VAL A 170 -0.57 -8.89 14.43
C VAL A 170 -0.83 -8.72 12.94
N VAL A 171 -1.73 -7.81 12.55
CA VAL A 171 -2.00 -7.50 11.13
C VAL A 171 -0.73 -6.99 10.43
N GLN A 172 0.06 -6.15 11.11
CA GLN A 172 1.35 -5.72 10.58
C GLN A 172 2.33 -6.90 10.44
N ALA A 173 2.41 -7.77 11.44
CA ALA A 173 3.30 -8.93 11.41
C ALA A 173 2.96 -9.94 10.30
N GLU A 174 1.72 -9.99 9.83
CA GLU A 174 1.31 -10.81 8.68
C GLU A 174 1.96 -10.40 7.35
N HIS A 175 2.48 -9.17 7.23
CA HIS A 175 3.15 -8.72 6.00
C HIS A 175 4.46 -9.45 5.73
N GLY A 176 5.06 -10.03 6.75
CA GLY A 176 6.26 -10.89 6.62
C GLY A 176 7.47 -10.36 7.39
N PRO A 177 8.61 -11.04 7.29
CA PRO A 177 9.77 -10.86 8.17
C PRO A 177 10.47 -9.50 8.06
N ASP A 178 10.16 -8.72 7.03
CA ASP A 178 10.71 -7.36 6.83
C ASP A 178 9.85 -6.28 7.52
N GLY A 179 8.72 -6.66 8.14
CA GLY A 179 7.83 -5.75 8.85
C GLY A 179 8.29 -5.49 10.29
N LEU A 180 7.93 -4.31 10.82
CA LEU A 180 8.23 -3.91 12.19
C LEU A 180 6.92 -3.61 12.92
N ALA A 181 6.72 -4.19 14.11
CA ALA A 181 5.58 -3.93 14.97
C ALA A 181 6.06 -3.52 16.37
N LEU A 182 5.82 -2.26 16.73
CA LEU A 182 6.23 -1.69 18.00
C LEU A 182 5.04 -1.28 18.85
N LEU A 183 5.07 -1.66 20.13
CA LEU A 183 4.20 -1.14 21.17
C LEU A 183 4.98 -0.10 21.98
N VAL A 184 4.40 1.06 22.19
CA VAL A 184 4.91 2.09 23.11
C VAL A 184 3.82 2.37 24.14
N THR A 185 4.14 2.25 25.42
CA THR A 185 3.21 2.52 26.53
C THR A 185 3.95 3.00 27.74
N TRP A 186 3.27 3.71 28.65
CA TRP A 186 3.78 4.11 29.96
C TRP A 186 3.18 3.31 31.12
N ASP A 187 2.31 2.33 30.80
CA ASP A 187 1.65 1.47 31.76
C ASP A 187 2.09 0.01 31.58
N GLU A 188 2.67 -0.57 32.63
CA GLU A 188 3.17 -1.95 32.61
C GLU A 188 2.02 -2.97 32.48
N ALA A 189 0.86 -2.69 33.11
CA ALA A 189 -0.29 -3.59 33.00
C ALA A 189 -0.88 -3.60 31.58
N VAL A 190 -0.86 -2.45 30.89
CA VAL A 190 -1.24 -2.35 29.48
C VAL A 190 -0.25 -3.12 28.60
N ALA A 191 1.06 -2.97 28.85
CA ALA A 191 2.08 -3.72 28.11
C ALA A 191 1.87 -5.22 28.21
N ASP A 192 1.69 -5.73 29.44
CA ASP A 192 1.47 -7.15 29.68
C ASP A 192 0.17 -7.66 29.02
N ALA A 193 -0.91 -6.87 29.10
CA ALA A 193 -2.19 -7.23 28.51
C ALA A 193 -2.11 -7.27 26.96
N VAL A 194 -1.44 -6.27 26.34
CA VAL A 194 -1.27 -6.25 24.88
C VAL A 194 -0.39 -7.40 24.41
N VAL A 195 0.72 -7.69 25.09
CA VAL A 195 1.59 -8.82 24.74
C VAL A 195 0.85 -10.15 24.84
N ALA A 196 0.06 -10.35 25.90
CA ALA A 196 -0.76 -11.56 26.04
C ALA A 196 -1.77 -11.74 24.90
N GLU A 197 -2.44 -10.65 24.51
CA GLU A 197 -3.38 -10.65 23.37
C GLU A 197 -2.66 -10.85 22.02
N VAL A 198 -1.49 -10.26 21.81
CA VAL A 198 -0.67 -10.48 20.60
C VAL A 198 -0.34 -11.96 20.44
N VAL A 199 0.13 -12.63 21.52
CA VAL A 199 0.43 -14.06 21.50
C VAL A 199 -0.82 -14.86 21.16
N ARG A 200 -1.94 -14.58 21.83
CA ARG A 200 -3.22 -15.28 21.60
C ARG A 200 -3.68 -15.14 20.15
N LEU A 201 -3.70 -13.91 19.61
CA LEU A 201 -4.14 -13.63 18.24
C LEU A 201 -3.19 -14.23 17.19
N ALA A 202 -1.88 -14.22 17.46
CA ALA A 202 -0.89 -14.84 16.59
C ALA A 202 -1.08 -16.36 16.50
N GLU A 203 -1.38 -17.02 17.63
CA GLU A 203 -1.67 -18.46 17.65
C GLU A 203 -2.95 -18.82 16.88
N ASP A 204 -3.96 -17.97 16.89
CA ASP A 204 -5.23 -18.13 16.18
C ASP A 204 -5.16 -17.73 14.69
N SER A 205 -4.06 -17.11 14.24
CA SER A 205 -3.91 -16.66 12.86
C SER A 205 -3.76 -17.82 11.89
N CYS A 206 -4.41 -17.72 10.73
CA CYS A 206 -4.20 -18.65 9.61
C CYS A 206 -2.76 -18.57 9.03
N ARG A 207 -2.00 -17.52 9.37
CA ARG A 207 -0.58 -17.30 9.02
C ARG A 207 0.33 -17.34 10.26
N ARG A 208 -0.03 -18.14 11.24
CA ARG A 208 0.61 -18.26 12.54
C ARG A 208 2.14 -18.24 12.47
N ASP A 209 2.72 -19.08 11.63
CA ASP A 209 4.18 -19.25 11.59
C ASP A 209 4.88 -18.00 11.04
N ASP A 210 4.31 -17.33 10.03
CA ASP A 210 4.80 -16.06 9.50
C ASP A 210 4.70 -14.94 10.55
N VAL A 211 3.55 -14.83 11.22
CA VAL A 211 3.31 -13.83 12.28
C VAL A 211 4.28 -14.01 13.43
N LEU A 212 4.42 -15.22 13.96
CA LEU A 212 5.31 -15.51 15.07
C LEU A 212 6.79 -15.26 14.70
N ALA A 213 7.20 -15.64 13.48
CA ALA A 213 8.56 -15.38 13.00
C ALA A 213 8.85 -13.87 12.90
N THR A 214 7.90 -13.08 12.40
CA THR A 214 8.03 -11.62 12.31
C THR A 214 8.09 -10.99 13.70
N LEU A 215 7.17 -11.35 14.60
CA LEU A 215 7.16 -10.83 15.98
C LEU A 215 8.44 -11.21 16.75
N ALA A 216 8.97 -12.41 16.54
CA ALA A 216 10.21 -12.84 17.18
C ALA A 216 11.45 -12.05 16.70
N SER A 217 11.46 -11.59 15.45
CA SER A 217 12.58 -10.86 14.86
C SER A 217 12.46 -9.34 14.94
N ALA A 218 11.23 -8.83 14.87
CA ALA A 218 10.93 -7.42 14.68
C ALA A 218 9.69 -6.91 15.47
N GLY A 219 9.22 -7.69 16.43
CA GLY A 219 8.24 -7.26 17.43
C GLY A 219 8.95 -6.65 18.64
N TRP A 220 8.61 -5.43 19.01
CA TRP A 220 9.22 -4.72 20.13
C TRP A 220 8.17 -4.09 21.03
N GLY A 221 8.43 -4.09 22.35
CA GLY A 221 7.67 -3.33 23.33
C GLY A 221 8.58 -2.36 24.07
N GLY A 222 8.22 -1.10 24.11
CA GLY A 222 8.92 -0.06 24.82
C GLY A 222 8.06 0.59 25.90
N ARG A 223 8.58 0.67 27.15
CA ARG A 223 7.97 1.47 28.20
C ARG A 223 8.65 2.82 28.29
N VAL A 224 7.86 3.87 28.38
CA VAL A 224 8.23 5.27 28.46
C VAL A 224 7.64 5.93 29.70
N ASP A 225 8.04 7.13 30.04
CA ASP A 225 7.56 7.82 31.25
C ASP A 225 6.18 8.45 31.07
N GLY A 226 5.71 8.63 29.83
CA GLY A 226 4.41 9.23 29.56
C GLY A 226 4.19 9.55 28.08
N PRO A 227 3.04 10.21 27.75
CA PRO A 227 2.64 10.47 26.39
C PRO A 227 3.62 11.34 25.60
N ASP A 228 4.26 12.33 26.23
CA ASP A 228 5.23 13.20 25.55
C ASP A 228 6.45 12.42 25.08
N GLU A 229 6.94 11.48 25.89
CA GLU A 229 8.05 10.61 25.51
C GLU A 229 7.61 9.57 24.46
N ALA A 230 6.39 9.05 24.54
CA ALA A 230 5.83 8.17 23.52
C ALA A 230 5.81 8.85 22.14
N LEU A 231 5.37 10.11 22.08
CA LEU A 231 5.41 10.91 20.86
C LEU A 231 6.84 11.17 20.37
N ALA A 232 7.78 11.43 21.30
CA ALA A 232 9.19 11.62 20.93
C ALA A 232 9.80 10.34 20.33
N VAL A 233 9.49 9.17 20.91
CA VAL A 233 9.91 7.87 20.38
C VAL A 233 9.30 7.60 19.01
N SER A 234 7.98 7.82 18.86
CA SER A 234 7.30 7.66 17.57
C SER A 234 7.88 8.58 16.49
N ASN A 235 8.14 9.86 16.82
CA ASN A 235 8.76 10.79 15.89
C ASN A 235 10.20 10.41 15.51
N ALA A 236 10.95 9.80 16.42
CA ALA A 236 12.31 9.31 16.13
C ALA A 236 12.30 8.09 15.22
N ILE A 237 11.30 7.21 15.35
CA ILE A 237 11.09 6.05 14.48
C ILE A 237 10.54 6.49 13.12
N ALA A 238 9.63 7.47 13.10
CA ALA A 238 8.90 7.95 11.92
C ALA A 238 8.24 6.80 11.12
N PRO A 239 7.36 6.01 11.75
CA PRO A 239 6.80 4.80 11.15
C PRO A 239 5.86 5.12 9.99
N GLU A 240 5.64 4.13 9.13
CA GLU A 240 4.62 4.19 8.06
C GLU A 240 3.21 4.31 8.66
N HIS A 241 2.93 3.55 9.72
CA HIS A 241 1.65 3.54 10.43
C HIS A 241 1.85 3.93 11.89
N LEU A 242 1.03 4.86 12.37
CA LEU A 242 0.93 5.26 13.77
C LEU A 242 -0.53 5.11 14.23
N GLN A 243 -0.73 4.34 15.30
CA GLN A 243 -2.02 4.09 15.94
C GLN A 243 -2.01 4.53 17.39
#